data_2e92db734e93a270d63dd6c4029c5295
#
_entry.id   2e92db734e93a270d63dd6c4029c5295
#
_cell.length_a   1.000
_cell.length_b   1.000
_cell.length_c   1.000
_cell.angle_alpha   90.00
_cell.angle_beta   90.00
_cell.angle_gamma   90.00
#
_symmetry.space_group_name_H-M   'P 1'
#
loop_
_entity.id
_entity.type
_entity.pdbx_description
1 polymer ?
#
loop_
_entity_poly.entity_id
_entity_poly.type
_entity_poly.pdbx_seq_one_letter_code
_entity_poly.pdbx_strand_id
1 'polypeptide(L)'
;MTKNQHYIPQVYLRGFSPEYEKGSKSYPNSRYTIYCYDLNVKKQKYESVPIKSICYIKYLYEVTGHSGEIVLPNYLEHFFAGIEKMFSDFRSGLERKAFIEDNYRTNCFL
;
A
#
# COMPACT_ATOMS: atom_id res chain seq x y z
N MET A 1 -9.62 7.19 15.64
CA MET A 1 -9.86 7.71 14.27
C MET A 1 -8.54 7.85 13.55
N THR A 2 -8.47 7.35 12.33
CA THR A 2 -7.27 7.42 11.49
C THR A 2 -7.10 8.83 10.95
N LYS A 3 -6.03 9.52 11.34
CA LYS A 3 -5.77 10.89 10.89
C LYS A 3 -5.18 10.93 9.48
N ASN A 4 -4.15 10.13 9.25
CA ASN A 4 -3.44 10.09 7.96
C ASN A 4 -4.12 9.07 7.06
N GLN A 5 -4.83 9.56 6.06
CA GLN A 5 -5.61 8.71 5.16
C GLN A 5 -4.97 8.72 3.78
N HIS A 6 -4.48 7.56 3.37
CA HIS A 6 -3.73 7.41 2.13
C HIS A 6 -4.65 7.41 0.92
N TYR A 7 -4.38 8.30 -0.04
CA TYR A 7 -5.09 8.31 -1.32
C TYR A 7 -4.49 7.31 -2.32
N ILE A 8 -3.24 6.86 -2.10
CA ILE A 8 -2.69 5.68 -2.74
C ILE A 8 -2.56 4.62 -1.65
N PRO A 9 -3.24 3.47 -1.78
CA PRO A 9 -3.21 2.45 -0.74
C PRO A 9 -1.80 1.95 -0.44
N GLN A 10 -1.47 1.82 0.84
CA GLN A 10 -0.17 1.31 1.25
C GLN A 10 0.06 -0.12 0.75
N VAL A 11 -0.99 -0.94 0.67
CA VAL A 11 -0.90 -2.30 0.13
C VAL A 11 -0.41 -2.31 -1.32
N TYR A 12 -0.79 -1.31 -2.11
CA TYR A 12 -0.30 -1.15 -3.47
C TYR A 12 1.16 -0.72 -3.49
N LEU A 13 1.52 0.27 -2.67
CA LEU A 13 2.89 0.78 -2.59
C LEU A 13 3.88 -0.28 -2.11
N ARG A 14 3.46 -1.18 -1.24
CA ARG A 14 4.33 -2.26 -0.76
C ARG A 14 4.90 -3.14 -1.88
N GLY A 15 4.16 -3.31 -2.96
CA GLY A 15 4.61 -4.08 -4.11
C GLY A 15 5.85 -3.52 -4.80
N PHE A 16 6.16 -2.23 -4.59
CA PHE A 16 7.34 -1.56 -5.14
C PHE A 16 8.48 -1.44 -4.14
N SER A 17 8.29 -1.92 -2.92
CA SER A 17 9.29 -1.84 -1.86
C SER A 17 10.34 -2.94 -2.02
N PRO A 18 11.64 -2.63 -1.79
CA PRO A 18 12.68 -3.67 -1.79
C PRO A 18 12.49 -4.72 -0.69
N GLU A 19 11.77 -4.39 0.39
CA GLU A 19 11.48 -5.33 1.47
C GLU A 19 10.31 -6.27 1.15
N TYR A 20 9.61 -6.06 0.03
CA TYR A 20 8.46 -6.87 -0.34
C TYR A 20 8.89 -8.22 -0.89
N GLU A 21 8.37 -9.30 -0.27
CA GLU A 21 8.52 -10.66 -0.75
C GLU A 21 7.21 -11.15 -1.33
N LYS A 22 7.23 -11.62 -2.57
CA LYS A 22 6.04 -12.09 -3.28
C LYS A 22 5.37 -13.23 -2.51
N GLY A 23 4.06 -13.09 -2.27
CA GLY A 23 3.29 -14.07 -1.53
C GLY A 23 3.47 -14.01 -0.02
N SER A 24 4.26 -13.10 0.50
CA SER A 24 4.51 -12.93 1.93
C SER A 24 3.58 -11.89 2.55
N LYS A 25 3.18 -12.13 3.82
CA LYS A 25 2.38 -11.19 4.61
C LYS A 25 3.15 -10.67 5.83
N SER A 26 4.45 -10.88 5.88
CA SER A 26 5.21 -10.91 7.13
C SER A 26 5.65 -9.56 7.69
N TYR A 27 5.53 -8.46 6.95
CA TYR A 27 6.03 -7.17 7.45
C TYR A 27 4.91 -6.19 7.80
N PRO A 28 4.99 -5.52 8.96
CA PRO A 28 4.12 -4.37 9.23
C PRO A 28 4.46 -3.22 8.27
N ASN A 29 3.46 -2.39 7.93
CA ASN A 29 3.64 -1.27 7.00
C ASN A 29 4.77 -0.32 7.41
N SER A 30 5.06 -0.23 8.70
CA SER A 30 6.14 0.62 9.23
C SER A 30 7.54 0.22 8.76
N ARG A 31 7.73 -1.00 8.29
CA ARG A 31 9.04 -1.52 7.85
C ARG A 31 9.27 -1.43 6.34
N TYR A 32 8.20 -1.19 5.56
CA TYR A 32 8.35 -1.07 4.12
C TYR A 32 8.82 0.33 3.75
N THR A 33 9.82 0.40 2.88
CA THR A 33 10.33 1.66 2.34
C THR A 33 10.15 1.67 0.84
N ILE A 34 10.15 2.87 0.25
CA ILE A 34 10.05 3.07 -1.18
C ILE A 34 10.96 4.22 -1.58
N TYR A 35 11.52 4.16 -2.77
CA TYR A 35 12.30 5.27 -3.30
C TYR A 35 11.38 6.34 -3.87
N CYS A 36 11.54 7.56 -3.37
CA CYS A 36 10.80 8.73 -3.82
C CYS A 36 11.69 9.75 -4.48
N TYR A 37 11.18 10.38 -5.52
CA TYR A 37 11.80 11.51 -6.19
C TYR A 37 10.86 12.69 -6.12
N ASP A 38 11.21 13.73 -5.36
CA ASP A 38 10.38 14.91 -5.18
C ASP A 38 10.71 15.94 -6.23
N LEU A 39 9.77 16.20 -7.13
CA LEU A 39 9.95 17.16 -8.22
C LEU A 39 9.98 18.61 -7.76
N ASN A 40 9.53 18.89 -6.55
CA ASN A 40 9.44 20.25 -5.99
C ASN A 40 10.71 20.67 -5.23
N VAL A 41 11.64 19.76 -5.01
CA VAL A 41 12.87 20.03 -4.26
C VAL A 41 14.00 20.38 -5.23
N LYS A 42 14.76 21.47 -4.93
CA LYS A 42 15.85 21.95 -5.80
C LYS A 42 16.98 20.93 -5.97
N LYS A 43 17.31 20.19 -4.92
CA LYS A 43 18.27 19.09 -4.98
C LYS A 43 17.51 17.79 -5.22
N GLN A 44 17.18 17.53 -6.46
CA GLN A 44 16.43 16.36 -6.86
C GLN A 44 17.30 15.10 -6.71
N LYS A 45 16.92 14.23 -5.77
CA LYS A 45 17.56 12.94 -5.58
C LYS A 45 16.52 11.93 -5.12
N TYR A 46 16.78 10.66 -5.39
CA TYR A 46 15.96 9.59 -4.85
C TYR A 46 16.26 9.41 -3.37
N GLU A 47 15.21 9.37 -2.56
CA GLU A 47 15.33 9.09 -1.14
C GLU A 47 14.48 7.87 -0.78
N SER A 48 15.02 7.02 0.09
CA SER A 48 14.26 5.91 0.66
C SER A 48 13.42 6.44 1.82
N VAL A 49 12.11 6.30 1.72
CA VAL A 49 11.17 6.79 2.73
C VAL A 49 10.18 5.69 3.12
N PRO A 50 9.69 5.66 4.38
CA PRO A 50 8.65 4.72 4.76
C PRO A 50 7.37 4.98 3.96
N ILE A 51 6.70 3.93 3.50
CA ILE A 51 5.47 4.09 2.71
C ILE A 51 4.35 4.76 3.50
N LYS A 52 4.35 4.62 4.82
CA LYS A 52 3.35 5.25 5.69
C LYS A 52 3.46 6.77 5.75
N SER A 53 4.58 7.34 5.30
CA SER A 53 4.85 8.78 5.38
C SER A 53 4.56 9.54 4.09
N ILE A 54 4.06 8.86 3.05
CA ILE A 54 3.77 9.49 1.76
C ILE A 54 2.35 9.17 1.31
N CYS A 55 1.85 9.97 0.36
CA CYS A 55 0.57 9.74 -0.33
C CYS A 55 -0.62 9.71 0.62
N TYR A 56 -0.62 10.59 1.62
CA TYR A 56 -1.75 10.73 2.54
C TYR A 56 -2.14 12.20 2.71
N ILE A 57 -3.39 12.40 3.10
CA ILE A 57 -3.93 13.70 3.54
C ILE A 57 -4.70 13.44 4.84
N LYS A 58 -4.56 14.34 5.80
CA LYS A 58 -5.28 14.22 7.07
C LYS A 58 -6.77 14.34 6.84
N TYR A 59 -7.52 13.40 7.39
CA TYR A 59 -8.99 13.37 7.35
C TYR A 59 -9.61 13.42 5.96
N LEU A 60 -8.90 12.92 4.95
CA LEU A 60 -9.32 12.97 3.54
C LEU A 60 -10.70 12.33 3.30
N TYR A 61 -10.96 11.21 3.93
CA TYR A 61 -12.18 10.41 3.72
C TYR A 61 -13.21 10.57 4.83
N GLU A 62 -13.04 11.54 5.72
CA GLU A 62 -13.99 11.74 6.80
C GLU A 62 -15.26 12.43 6.31
N VAL A 63 -16.41 11.93 6.77
CA VAL A 63 -17.70 12.53 6.45
C VAL A 63 -17.96 13.67 7.43
N THR A 64 -18.15 14.88 6.91
CA THR A 64 -18.35 16.07 7.71
C THR A 64 -19.78 16.59 7.62
N GLY A 65 -20.26 17.17 8.73
CA GLY A 65 -21.53 17.88 8.77
C GLY A 65 -21.41 19.34 8.31
N HIS A 66 -22.50 20.10 8.44
CA HIS A 66 -22.56 21.50 8.00
C HIS A 66 -21.56 22.42 8.72
N SER A 67 -21.20 22.12 9.96
CA SER A 67 -20.26 22.90 10.77
C SER A 67 -18.81 22.38 10.66
N GLY A 68 -18.54 21.45 9.75
CA GLY A 68 -17.21 20.87 9.57
C GLY A 68 -16.87 19.76 10.57
N GLU A 69 -17.82 19.36 11.43
CA GLU A 69 -17.62 18.27 12.37
C GLU A 69 -17.62 16.91 11.67
N ILE A 70 -16.85 15.98 12.21
CA ILE A 70 -16.81 14.61 11.71
C ILE A 70 -18.02 13.85 12.25
N VAL A 71 -18.91 13.40 11.37
CA VAL A 71 -20.18 12.74 11.77
C VAL A 71 -20.12 11.22 11.68
N LEU A 72 -19.29 10.67 10.79
CA LEU A 72 -19.12 9.21 10.64
C LEU A 72 -17.62 8.88 10.63
N PRO A 73 -16.97 8.86 11.80
CA PRO A 73 -15.53 8.63 11.88
C PRO A 73 -15.12 7.31 11.22
N ASN A 74 -14.10 7.35 10.36
CA ASN A 74 -13.53 6.20 9.67
C ASN A 74 -14.50 5.41 8.77
N TYR A 75 -15.67 5.95 8.44
CA TYR A 75 -16.68 5.22 7.65
C TYR A 75 -16.12 4.80 6.28
N LEU A 76 -15.61 5.76 5.52
CA LEU A 76 -15.04 5.47 4.19
C LEU A 76 -13.71 4.73 4.30
N GLU A 77 -12.93 5.00 5.35
CA GLU A 77 -11.67 4.30 5.61
C GLU A 77 -11.91 2.80 5.81
N HIS A 78 -12.92 2.41 6.60
CA HIS A 78 -13.28 1.01 6.79
C HIS A 78 -13.79 0.36 5.51
N PHE A 79 -14.55 1.09 4.72
CA PHE A 79 -15.03 0.62 3.42
C PHE A 79 -13.86 0.32 2.47
N PHE A 80 -12.93 1.26 2.35
CA PHE A 80 -11.75 1.10 1.49
C PHE A 80 -10.80 0.03 2.01
N ALA A 81 -10.69 -0.14 3.32
CA ALA A 81 -9.86 -1.19 3.91
C ALA A 81 -10.30 -2.60 3.47
N GLY A 82 -11.62 -2.82 3.33
CA GLY A 82 -12.15 -4.06 2.79
C GLY A 82 -11.71 -4.33 1.36
N ILE A 83 -11.76 -3.29 0.50
CA ILE A 83 -11.32 -3.36 -0.89
C ILE A 83 -9.82 -3.61 -0.98
N GLU A 84 -9.03 -2.94 -0.16
CA GLU A 84 -7.58 -3.11 -0.11
C GLU A 84 -7.19 -4.52 0.30
N LYS A 85 -7.91 -5.10 1.26
CA LYS A 85 -7.71 -6.49 1.68
C LYS A 85 -7.97 -7.46 0.54
N MET A 86 -9.07 -7.26 -0.20
CA MET A 86 -9.38 -8.07 -1.39
C MET A 86 -8.26 -7.97 -2.42
N PHE A 87 -7.76 -6.78 -2.69
CA PHE A 87 -6.64 -6.57 -3.61
C PHE A 87 -5.38 -7.30 -3.14
N SER A 88 -5.05 -7.18 -1.86
CA SER A 88 -3.87 -7.82 -1.28
C SER A 88 -3.94 -9.35 -1.41
N ASP A 89 -5.09 -9.94 -1.09
CA ASP A 89 -5.30 -11.38 -1.17
C ASP A 89 -5.24 -11.87 -2.61
N PHE A 90 -5.85 -11.14 -3.53
CA PHE A 90 -5.83 -11.46 -4.96
C PHE A 90 -4.41 -11.40 -5.53
N ARG A 91 -3.67 -10.34 -5.23
CA ARG A 91 -2.28 -10.19 -5.68
C ARG A 91 -1.40 -11.33 -5.16
N SER A 92 -1.49 -11.64 -3.86
CA SER A 92 -0.72 -12.72 -3.25
C SER A 92 -1.04 -14.08 -3.89
N GLY A 93 -2.32 -14.31 -4.21
CA GLY A 93 -2.74 -15.52 -4.92
C GLY A 93 -2.14 -15.63 -6.31
N LEU A 94 -2.15 -14.54 -7.08
CA LEU A 94 -1.54 -14.49 -8.42
C LEU A 94 -0.03 -14.69 -8.36
N GLU A 95 0.65 -14.07 -7.43
CA GLU A 95 2.10 -14.19 -7.26
C GLU A 95 2.51 -15.62 -6.92
N ARG A 96 1.77 -16.29 -6.03
CA ARG A 96 2.03 -17.68 -5.68
C ARG A 96 1.81 -18.62 -6.87
N LYS A 97 0.75 -18.37 -7.63
CA LYS A 97 0.45 -19.15 -8.84
C LYS A 97 1.58 -19.01 -9.86
N ALA A 98 2.02 -17.79 -10.13
CA ALA A 98 3.12 -17.52 -11.05
C ALA A 98 4.41 -18.21 -10.60
N PHE A 99 4.73 -18.16 -9.31
CA PHE A 99 5.90 -18.85 -8.74
C PHE A 99 5.83 -20.35 -8.94
N ILE A 100 4.68 -20.98 -8.71
CA ILE A 100 4.48 -22.42 -8.89
C ILE A 100 4.63 -22.78 -10.36
N GLU A 101 4.05 -22.02 -11.28
CA GLU A 101 4.14 -22.27 -12.72
C GLU A 101 5.58 -22.15 -13.22
N ASP A 102 6.32 -21.15 -12.77
CA ASP A 102 7.72 -20.95 -13.14
C ASP A 102 8.58 -22.12 -12.66
N ASN A 103 8.38 -22.57 -11.43
CA ASN A 103 9.09 -23.75 -10.91
C ASN A 103 8.74 -25.03 -11.67
N TYR A 104 7.46 -25.21 -12.00
CA TYR A 104 7.02 -26.36 -12.79
C TYR A 104 7.69 -26.38 -14.16
N ARG A 105 7.71 -25.25 -14.86
CA ARG A 105 8.36 -25.12 -16.17
C ARG A 105 9.85 -25.43 -16.08
N THR A 106 10.53 -24.90 -15.09
CA THR A 106 11.96 -25.15 -14.87
C THR A 106 12.22 -26.64 -14.68
N ASN A 107 11.42 -27.32 -13.87
CA ASN A 107 11.57 -28.74 -13.58
C ASN A 107 11.22 -29.62 -14.79
N CYS A 108 10.32 -29.18 -15.66
CA CYS A 108 9.94 -29.92 -16.85
C CYS A 108 11.03 -29.94 -17.93
N PHE A 109 11.93 -28.96 -17.92
CA PHE A 109 13.01 -28.84 -18.91
C PHE A 109 14.37 -29.31 -18.40
N LEU A 110 14.42 -29.74 -17.17
CA LEU A 110 15.59 -30.35 -16.57
C LEU A 110 15.53 -31.89 -16.72
#